data_913377cdc2051758faa50cc4caf53606
#
_entry.id   913377cdc2051758faa50cc4caf53606
#
_cell.length_a   1.000
_cell.length_b   1.000
_cell.length_c   1.000
_cell.angle_alpha   90.00
_cell.angle_beta   90.00
_cell.angle_gamma   90.00
#
_symmetry.space_group_name_H-M   'P 1'
#
loop_
_entity.id
_entity.type
_entity.pdbx_description
1 polymer ?
#
loop_
_entity_poly.entity_id
_entity_poly.type
_entity_poly.pdbx_seq_one_letter_code
_entity_poly.pdbx_strand_id
1 'polypeptide(L)'
;MDFAKIVQDNINLRPHQIEAKAEIFDAWSKYDSVMLQMPTGTGKTYLFTSLINDLVCNYKREHKEINILVVAHRTELLDQISATLSRFGIAHGFIQGAREQHLWKRVQVGSIMSLLTEKNYYNVCRQRFDYIIVDEAHHSLADTYVKLFNLFPEAKKLGVTATPWRLNHESFLSLYQHLITSPQISWFINKGLLSDFDYVSIKPNSEVQRLVNNSEVASTGDFSNTDLDNTFNKQRIRAKVYESYEKFAKGRQGIIYAINKRHAANLAELYSSHGVDAVAIDCDTPKEVRHDLISSFKEGRIKVLVNVDIFTEGFDCPSVSFIQLARPTKSLALYIQQVGRGLRVVEGKEKTIIIDNVGLYNYFGLPDANRMWMYHFKGHEDVVHKDNSRLFSNECEFVAEVDESRFRENDDSSWCSGNIC
;
A
#
# COMPACT_ATOMS: atom_id res chain seq x y z
N MET A 1 2.39 -31.65 -5.77
CA MET A 1 3.34 -31.62 -4.65
C MET A 1 2.58 -31.75 -3.34
N ASP A 2 3.09 -32.50 -2.38
CA ASP A 2 2.51 -32.60 -1.04
C ASP A 2 3.07 -31.43 -0.19
N PHE A 3 2.27 -30.38 -0.02
CA PHE A 3 2.70 -29.17 0.69
C PHE A 3 3.02 -29.43 2.17
N ALA A 4 2.47 -30.49 2.77
CA ALA A 4 2.78 -30.86 4.14
C ALA A 4 4.22 -31.35 4.32
N LYS A 5 4.87 -31.78 3.23
CA LYS A 5 6.27 -32.25 3.22
C LYS A 5 7.29 -31.20 2.84
N ILE A 6 6.87 -29.95 2.54
CA ILE A 6 7.80 -28.89 2.22
C ILE A 6 8.64 -28.57 3.45
N VAL A 7 9.96 -28.68 3.29
CA VAL A 7 10.91 -28.18 4.30
C VAL A 7 10.98 -26.67 4.18
N GLN A 8 10.48 -25.98 5.19
CA GLN A 8 10.46 -24.53 5.25
C GLN A 8 11.75 -23.98 5.88
N ASP A 9 12.41 -23.10 5.15
CA ASP A 9 13.51 -22.29 5.70
C ASP A 9 12.93 -20.99 6.28
N ASN A 10 12.90 -20.91 7.60
CA ASN A 10 12.35 -19.78 8.34
C ASN A 10 13.46 -18.85 8.90
N ILE A 11 14.71 -19.03 8.48
CA ILE A 11 15.81 -18.17 8.88
C ILE A 11 15.51 -16.72 8.48
N ASN A 12 15.64 -15.81 9.46
CA ASN A 12 15.37 -14.37 9.31
C ASN A 12 13.89 -13.99 9.04
N LEU A 13 12.93 -14.91 9.12
CA LEU A 13 11.51 -14.56 9.13
C LEU A 13 11.07 -14.16 10.55
N ARG A 14 10.20 -13.17 10.60
CA ARG A 14 9.50 -12.80 11.85
C ARG A 14 8.37 -13.80 12.13
N PRO A 15 7.93 -13.98 13.40
CA PRO A 15 6.91 -14.98 13.76
C PRO A 15 5.64 -14.92 12.88
N HIS A 16 5.08 -13.73 12.70
CA HIS A 16 3.88 -13.56 11.85
C HIS A 16 4.09 -13.92 10.37
N GLN A 17 5.33 -13.82 9.88
CA GLN A 17 5.67 -14.24 8.51
C GLN A 17 5.78 -15.77 8.42
N ILE A 18 6.30 -16.41 9.47
CA ILE A 18 6.35 -17.87 9.56
C ILE A 18 4.95 -18.46 9.56
N GLU A 19 4.06 -17.90 10.39
CA GLU A 19 2.64 -18.31 10.47
C GLU A 19 1.95 -18.13 9.12
N ALA A 20 2.04 -16.94 8.53
CA ALA A 20 1.41 -16.66 7.22
C ALA A 20 1.96 -17.57 6.10
N LYS A 21 3.27 -17.88 6.11
CA LYS A 21 3.88 -18.81 5.13
C LYS A 21 3.34 -20.23 5.28
N ALA A 22 3.21 -20.70 6.51
CA ALA A 22 2.63 -22.02 6.80
C ALA A 22 1.16 -22.10 6.38
N GLU A 23 0.37 -21.06 6.66
CA GLU A 23 -1.02 -20.97 6.23
C GLU A 23 -1.18 -20.94 4.70
N ILE A 24 -0.25 -20.31 3.96
CA ILE A 24 -0.26 -20.33 2.49
C ILE A 24 -0.07 -21.77 1.99
N PHE A 25 0.88 -22.52 2.53
CA PHE A 25 1.10 -23.91 2.13
C PHE A 25 -0.10 -24.82 2.48
N ASP A 26 -0.70 -24.64 3.67
CA ASP A 26 -1.91 -25.38 4.05
C ASP A 26 -3.09 -25.02 3.11
N ALA A 27 -3.29 -23.73 2.83
CA ALA A 27 -4.34 -23.27 1.93
C ALA A 27 -4.13 -23.82 0.49
N TRP A 28 -2.90 -23.86 -0.02
CA TRP A 28 -2.61 -24.45 -1.34
C TRP A 28 -2.85 -25.97 -1.43
N SER A 29 -2.92 -26.67 -0.29
CA SER A 29 -3.34 -28.07 -0.29
C SER A 29 -4.82 -28.25 -0.64
N LYS A 30 -5.64 -27.21 -0.44
CA LYS A 30 -7.12 -27.21 -0.58
C LYS A 30 -7.60 -26.36 -1.74
N TYR A 31 -6.86 -25.30 -2.09
CA TYR A 31 -7.24 -24.28 -3.06
C TYR A 31 -6.13 -24.07 -4.09
N ASP A 32 -6.48 -23.65 -5.30
CA ASP A 32 -5.52 -23.34 -6.36
C ASP A 32 -5.13 -21.85 -6.36
N SER A 33 -5.99 -21.00 -5.82
CA SER A 33 -5.75 -19.57 -5.75
C SER A 33 -6.10 -19.02 -4.38
N VAL A 34 -5.12 -18.39 -3.74
CA VAL A 34 -5.25 -17.79 -2.40
C VAL A 34 -4.77 -16.36 -2.41
N MET A 35 -5.36 -15.54 -1.55
CA MET A 35 -4.91 -14.18 -1.31
C MET A 35 -4.44 -14.04 0.14
N LEU A 36 -3.30 -13.37 0.35
CA LEU A 36 -2.80 -12.97 1.66
C LEU A 36 -3.03 -11.48 1.86
N GLN A 37 -3.80 -11.14 2.88
CA GLN A 37 -3.86 -9.77 3.40
C GLN A 37 -2.80 -9.59 4.49
N MET A 38 -1.95 -8.57 4.36
CA MET A 38 -0.92 -8.23 5.35
C MET A 38 -0.55 -6.74 5.25
N PRO A 39 -0.53 -5.97 6.36
CA PRO A 39 -0.33 -4.53 6.32
C PRO A 39 0.93 -4.08 5.58
N THR A 40 0.95 -2.84 5.10
CA THR A 40 2.14 -2.23 4.51
C THR A 40 3.25 -2.11 5.55
N GLY A 41 4.51 -2.37 5.15
CA GLY A 41 5.66 -2.28 6.05
C GLY A 41 5.96 -3.53 6.89
N THR A 42 5.13 -4.58 6.83
CA THR A 42 5.29 -5.81 7.63
C THR A 42 6.11 -6.89 6.93
N GLY A 43 6.61 -6.63 5.69
CA GLY A 43 7.57 -7.50 5.00
C GLY A 43 6.95 -8.53 4.06
N LYS A 44 5.84 -8.19 3.38
CA LYS A 44 5.18 -9.05 2.36
C LYS A 44 6.15 -9.61 1.33
N THR A 45 6.97 -8.75 0.72
CA THR A 45 7.93 -9.14 -0.33
C THR A 45 8.96 -10.14 0.20
N TYR A 46 9.42 -9.94 1.43
CA TYR A 46 10.36 -10.86 2.07
C TYR A 46 9.72 -12.23 2.34
N LEU A 47 8.47 -12.24 2.79
CA LEU A 47 7.69 -13.47 3.05
C LEU A 47 7.53 -14.29 1.76
N PHE A 48 7.00 -13.70 0.69
CA PHE A 48 6.78 -14.48 -0.53
C PHE A 48 8.10 -14.86 -1.23
N THR A 49 9.18 -14.09 -1.06
CA THR A 49 10.50 -14.49 -1.54
C THR A 49 11.03 -15.70 -0.77
N SER A 50 10.84 -15.76 0.53
CA SER A 50 11.17 -16.94 1.35
C SER A 50 10.36 -18.16 0.92
N LEU A 51 9.07 -17.98 0.61
CA LEU A 51 8.21 -19.04 0.07
C LEU A 51 8.72 -19.54 -1.30
N ILE A 52 9.15 -18.65 -2.20
CA ILE A 52 9.78 -19.01 -3.48
C ILE A 52 11.03 -19.83 -3.22
N ASN A 53 11.88 -19.43 -2.26
CA ASN A 53 13.10 -20.15 -1.89
C ASN A 53 12.77 -21.58 -1.45
N ASP A 54 11.78 -21.76 -0.59
CA ASP A 54 11.37 -23.07 -0.14
C ASP A 54 10.89 -23.96 -1.32
N LEU A 55 10.07 -23.40 -2.22
CA LEU A 55 9.62 -24.11 -3.41
C LEU A 55 10.81 -24.55 -4.28
N VAL A 56 11.70 -23.62 -4.63
CA VAL A 56 12.87 -23.91 -5.49
C VAL A 56 13.76 -24.99 -4.84
N CYS A 57 14.04 -24.87 -3.54
CA CYS A 57 14.89 -25.83 -2.81
C CYS A 57 14.26 -27.22 -2.71
N ASN A 58 12.95 -27.31 -2.41
CA ASN A 58 12.27 -28.60 -2.28
C ASN A 58 12.14 -29.32 -3.63
N TYR A 59 11.76 -28.63 -4.69
CA TYR A 59 11.72 -29.21 -6.03
C TYR A 59 13.10 -29.69 -6.51
N LYS A 60 14.16 -28.93 -6.22
CA LYS A 60 15.53 -29.35 -6.53
C LYS A 60 15.91 -30.64 -5.77
N ARG A 61 15.49 -30.79 -4.51
CA ARG A 61 15.70 -32.04 -3.74
C ARG A 61 14.97 -33.22 -4.34
N GLU A 62 13.81 -33.00 -4.94
CA GLU A 62 13.02 -34.04 -5.62
C GLU A 62 13.50 -34.26 -7.08
N HIS A 63 14.59 -33.61 -7.53
CA HIS A 63 15.06 -33.61 -8.93
C HIS A 63 13.99 -33.20 -9.94
N LYS A 64 13.06 -32.30 -9.53
CA LYS A 64 12.03 -31.73 -10.35
C LYS A 64 12.33 -30.26 -10.67
N GLU A 65 11.76 -29.80 -11.77
CA GLU A 65 11.86 -28.40 -12.18
C GLU A 65 10.53 -27.72 -11.94
N ILE A 66 10.59 -26.45 -11.49
CA ILE A 66 9.42 -25.59 -11.37
C ILE A 66 9.67 -24.26 -12.05
N ASN A 67 8.61 -23.64 -12.53
CA ASN A 67 8.65 -22.28 -13.05
C ASN A 67 7.71 -21.40 -12.22
N ILE A 68 8.23 -20.27 -11.78
CA ILE A 68 7.51 -19.31 -10.92
C ILE A 68 7.48 -17.96 -11.62
N LEU A 69 6.31 -17.36 -11.71
CA LEU A 69 6.11 -16.01 -12.20
C LEU A 69 5.73 -15.10 -11.04
N VAL A 70 6.49 -14.03 -10.82
CA VAL A 70 6.16 -12.96 -9.88
C VAL A 70 5.73 -11.74 -10.66
N VAL A 71 4.55 -11.21 -10.37
CA VAL A 71 3.92 -10.13 -11.15
C VAL A 71 3.69 -8.91 -10.27
N ALA A 72 4.05 -7.75 -10.78
CA ALA A 72 3.65 -6.47 -10.22
C ALA A 72 3.31 -5.48 -11.35
N HIS A 73 2.67 -4.36 -11.01
CA HIS A 73 2.26 -3.39 -12.02
C HIS A 73 3.23 -2.22 -12.18
N ARG A 74 4.10 -1.94 -11.19
CA ARG A 74 5.07 -0.84 -11.21
C ARG A 74 6.51 -1.33 -11.31
N THR A 75 7.32 -0.56 -12.02
CA THR A 75 8.76 -0.85 -12.21
C THR A 75 9.51 -0.88 -10.88
N GLU A 76 9.21 0.05 -9.98
CA GLU A 76 9.84 0.17 -8.67
C GLU A 76 9.60 -1.09 -7.80
N LEU A 77 8.40 -1.67 -7.88
CA LEU A 77 8.08 -2.94 -7.22
C LEU A 77 8.87 -4.10 -7.81
N LEU A 78 9.01 -4.17 -9.14
CA LEU A 78 9.80 -5.21 -9.79
C LEU A 78 11.28 -5.12 -9.39
N ASP A 79 11.84 -3.91 -9.25
CA ASP A 79 13.20 -3.69 -8.78
C ASP A 79 13.39 -4.17 -7.32
N GLN A 80 12.43 -3.89 -6.46
CA GLN A 80 12.45 -4.34 -5.05
C GLN A 80 12.33 -5.87 -4.94
N ILE A 81 11.43 -6.47 -5.72
CA ILE A 81 11.27 -7.93 -5.80
C ILE A 81 12.59 -8.56 -6.26
N SER A 82 13.17 -8.04 -7.33
CA SER A 82 14.45 -8.53 -7.87
C SER A 82 15.59 -8.40 -6.86
N ALA A 83 15.71 -7.27 -6.19
CA ALA A 83 16.73 -7.08 -5.14
C ALA A 83 16.54 -8.07 -4.00
N THR A 84 15.29 -8.37 -3.62
CA THR A 84 15.00 -9.34 -2.56
C THR A 84 15.29 -10.77 -3.01
N LEU A 85 14.91 -11.18 -4.22
CA LEU A 85 15.27 -12.47 -4.79
C LEU A 85 16.80 -12.67 -4.86
N SER A 86 17.53 -11.62 -5.25
CA SER A 86 19.00 -11.65 -5.28
C SER A 86 19.63 -11.85 -3.90
N ARG A 87 19.07 -11.22 -2.84
CA ARG A 87 19.50 -11.43 -1.45
C ARG A 87 19.31 -12.87 -0.97
N PHE A 88 18.28 -13.55 -1.48
CA PHE A 88 18.06 -14.99 -1.22
C PHE A 88 18.89 -15.89 -2.15
N GLY A 89 19.72 -15.35 -3.05
CA GLY A 89 20.49 -16.13 -4.00
C GLY A 89 19.65 -16.77 -5.11
N ILE A 90 18.42 -16.33 -5.31
CA ILE A 90 17.48 -16.89 -6.30
C ILE A 90 17.77 -16.27 -7.67
N ALA A 91 18.27 -17.09 -8.60
CA ALA A 91 18.48 -16.68 -9.98
C ALA A 91 17.13 -16.46 -10.67
N HIS A 92 16.93 -15.25 -11.24
CA HIS A 92 15.68 -14.87 -11.88
C HIS A 92 15.90 -14.10 -13.18
N GLY A 93 14.88 -14.05 -14.04
CA GLY A 93 14.81 -13.25 -15.24
C GLY A 93 13.75 -12.17 -15.16
N PHE A 94 13.67 -11.33 -16.19
CA PHE A 94 12.67 -10.29 -16.31
C PHE A 94 11.82 -10.46 -17.56
N ILE A 95 10.54 -10.11 -17.46
CA ILE A 95 9.62 -9.91 -18.59
C ILE A 95 9.07 -8.49 -18.46
N GLN A 96 9.88 -7.50 -18.87
CA GLN A 96 9.55 -6.09 -18.73
C GLN A 96 10.17 -5.24 -19.85
N GLY A 97 9.33 -4.62 -20.68
CA GLY A 97 9.71 -3.54 -21.61
C GLY A 97 10.98 -3.80 -22.38
N ALA A 98 11.97 -2.93 -22.24
CA ALA A 98 13.26 -2.98 -22.92
C ALA A 98 14.34 -3.77 -22.14
N ARG A 99 14.04 -4.34 -20.98
CA ARG A 99 15.02 -5.16 -20.25
C ARG A 99 15.33 -6.43 -21.01
N GLU A 100 16.59 -6.87 -20.89
CA GLU A 100 17.00 -8.16 -21.43
C GLU A 100 16.22 -9.30 -20.77
N GLN A 101 15.65 -10.17 -21.61
CA GLN A 101 14.81 -11.27 -21.14
C GLN A 101 15.63 -12.56 -21.09
N HIS A 102 15.69 -13.16 -19.89
CA HIS A 102 16.32 -14.45 -19.68
C HIS A 102 15.26 -15.51 -19.39
N LEU A 103 14.43 -15.83 -20.39
CA LEU A 103 13.26 -16.72 -20.27
C LEU A 103 13.61 -18.15 -19.83
N TRP A 104 14.87 -18.54 -19.91
CA TRP A 104 15.37 -19.84 -19.43
C TRP A 104 15.54 -19.90 -17.90
N LYS A 105 15.45 -18.77 -17.20
CA LYS A 105 15.46 -18.74 -15.74
C LYS A 105 14.13 -19.26 -15.21
N ARG A 106 14.16 -20.05 -14.14
CA ARG A 106 12.99 -20.69 -13.52
C ARG A 106 12.08 -19.71 -12.77
N VAL A 107 12.64 -18.64 -12.26
CA VAL A 107 11.88 -17.57 -11.63
C VAL A 107 11.89 -16.37 -12.58
N GLN A 108 10.72 -15.88 -12.92
CA GLN A 108 10.53 -14.71 -13.77
C GLN A 108 9.85 -13.59 -12.97
N VAL A 109 10.33 -12.36 -13.14
CA VAL A 109 9.71 -11.15 -12.57
C VAL A 109 9.12 -10.35 -13.72
N GLY A 110 7.81 -10.17 -13.73
CA GLY A 110 7.11 -9.58 -14.87
C GLY A 110 6.24 -8.39 -14.52
N SER A 111 6.25 -7.36 -15.39
CA SER A 111 5.23 -6.32 -15.36
C SER A 111 3.97 -6.85 -16.04
N ILE A 112 2.80 -6.77 -15.37
CA ILE A 112 1.52 -7.19 -15.96
C ILE A 112 1.28 -6.56 -17.34
N MET A 113 1.63 -5.29 -17.50
CA MET A 113 1.49 -4.58 -18.76
C MET A 113 2.41 -5.13 -19.86
N SER A 114 3.60 -5.63 -19.49
CA SER A 114 4.56 -6.19 -20.45
C SER A 114 4.28 -7.64 -20.81
N LEU A 115 3.75 -8.43 -19.87
CA LEU A 115 3.47 -9.87 -20.07
C LEU A 115 2.50 -10.13 -21.22
N LEU A 116 1.49 -9.27 -21.39
CA LEU A 116 0.40 -9.44 -22.35
C LEU A 116 0.55 -8.57 -23.61
N THR A 117 1.74 -7.93 -23.83
CA THR A 117 2.02 -7.26 -25.11
C THR A 117 2.20 -8.28 -26.22
N GLU A 118 1.87 -7.93 -27.47
CA GLU A 118 2.05 -8.80 -28.65
C GLU A 118 3.46 -9.42 -28.71
N LYS A 119 4.47 -8.61 -28.39
CA LYS A 119 5.89 -9.04 -28.38
C LYS A 119 6.15 -10.17 -27.39
N ASN A 120 5.55 -10.12 -26.21
CA ASN A 120 5.85 -11.06 -25.12
C ASN A 120 4.82 -12.18 -25.02
N TYR A 121 3.59 -11.94 -25.47
CA TYR A 121 2.46 -12.86 -25.31
C TYR A 121 2.79 -14.29 -25.78
N TYR A 122 3.35 -14.41 -26.99
CA TYR A 122 3.73 -15.71 -27.55
C TYR A 122 4.77 -16.43 -26.68
N ASN A 123 5.78 -15.72 -26.20
CA ASN A 123 6.80 -16.29 -25.35
C ASN A 123 6.24 -16.69 -23.98
N VAL A 124 5.34 -15.87 -23.40
CA VAL A 124 4.67 -16.14 -22.12
C VAL A 124 3.77 -17.35 -22.23
N CYS A 125 2.96 -17.46 -23.30
CA CYS A 125 2.07 -18.61 -23.51
C CYS A 125 2.82 -19.96 -23.69
N ARG A 126 4.07 -19.90 -24.15
CA ARG A 126 4.92 -21.12 -24.30
C ARG A 126 5.59 -21.53 -22.99
N GLN A 127 5.68 -20.64 -22.02
CA GLN A 127 6.15 -20.99 -20.68
C GLN A 127 5.06 -21.80 -19.97
N ARG A 128 5.50 -22.72 -19.12
CA ARG A 128 4.63 -23.37 -18.15
C ARG A 128 5.00 -22.82 -16.80
N PHE A 129 4.10 -22.02 -16.20
CA PHE A 129 4.26 -21.58 -14.82
C PHE A 129 3.47 -22.49 -13.88
N ASP A 130 4.16 -23.00 -12.87
CA ASP A 130 3.56 -23.82 -11.83
C ASP A 130 3.02 -22.96 -10.68
N TYR A 131 3.60 -21.78 -10.49
CA TYR A 131 3.20 -20.81 -9.49
C TYR A 131 3.17 -19.40 -10.06
N ILE A 132 2.15 -18.63 -9.70
CA ILE A 132 2.02 -17.19 -10.03
C ILE A 132 1.81 -16.43 -8.73
N ILE A 133 2.70 -15.49 -8.44
CA ILE A 133 2.63 -14.62 -7.27
C ILE A 133 2.38 -13.19 -7.76
N VAL A 134 1.33 -12.56 -7.23
CA VAL A 134 0.93 -11.19 -7.59
C VAL A 134 1.14 -10.30 -6.39
N ASP A 135 2.05 -9.33 -6.49
CA ASP A 135 2.21 -8.28 -5.49
C ASP A 135 1.21 -7.15 -5.76
N GLU A 136 0.74 -6.51 -4.71
CA GLU A 136 -0.37 -5.53 -4.70
C GLU A 136 -1.63 -6.07 -5.42
N ALA A 137 -2.03 -7.28 -5.00
CA ALA A 137 -3.10 -8.07 -5.64
C ALA A 137 -4.50 -7.43 -5.60
N HIS A 138 -4.70 -6.30 -4.91
CA HIS A 138 -5.94 -5.51 -5.01
C HIS A 138 -6.18 -4.95 -6.43
N HIS A 139 -5.14 -4.91 -7.28
CA HIS A 139 -5.28 -4.60 -8.71
C HIS A 139 -5.70 -5.79 -9.58
N SER A 140 -5.68 -7.02 -9.06
CA SER A 140 -5.80 -8.24 -9.85
C SER A 140 -7.15 -8.50 -10.53
N LEU A 141 -8.21 -7.77 -10.14
CA LEU A 141 -9.51 -7.84 -10.83
C LEU A 141 -9.53 -7.09 -12.18
N ALA A 142 -8.45 -6.38 -12.55
CA ALA A 142 -8.35 -5.81 -13.89
C ALA A 142 -8.23 -6.92 -14.96
N ASP A 143 -8.84 -6.70 -16.14
CA ASP A 143 -8.90 -7.66 -17.25
C ASP A 143 -7.55 -8.30 -17.61
N THR A 144 -6.46 -7.56 -17.46
CA THR A 144 -5.11 -8.06 -17.75
C THR A 144 -4.70 -9.18 -16.80
N TYR A 145 -5.03 -9.09 -15.51
CA TYR A 145 -4.75 -10.16 -14.56
C TYR A 145 -5.69 -11.37 -14.75
N VAL A 146 -6.96 -11.11 -15.03
CA VAL A 146 -7.93 -12.17 -15.37
C VAL A 146 -7.45 -12.97 -16.58
N LYS A 147 -6.99 -12.29 -17.64
CA LYS A 147 -6.38 -12.93 -18.82
C LYS A 147 -5.15 -13.75 -18.45
N LEU A 148 -4.25 -13.21 -17.62
CA LEU A 148 -3.06 -13.94 -17.18
C LEU A 148 -3.43 -15.22 -16.41
N PHE A 149 -4.39 -15.17 -15.50
CA PHE A 149 -4.81 -16.33 -14.71
C PHE A 149 -5.46 -17.40 -15.59
N ASN A 150 -6.23 -16.99 -16.60
CA ASN A 150 -6.84 -17.89 -17.57
C ASN A 150 -5.83 -18.58 -18.51
N LEU A 151 -4.67 -17.95 -18.76
CA LEU A 151 -3.58 -18.58 -19.52
C LEU A 151 -2.90 -19.73 -18.77
N PHE A 152 -2.94 -19.70 -17.44
CA PHE A 152 -2.31 -20.70 -16.58
C PHE A 152 -3.29 -21.23 -15.52
N PRO A 153 -4.34 -21.96 -15.93
CA PRO A 153 -5.37 -22.45 -15.01
C PRO A 153 -4.80 -23.40 -13.96
N GLU A 154 -3.83 -24.23 -14.32
CA GLU A 154 -3.22 -25.23 -13.44
C GLU A 154 -2.20 -24.65 -12.45
N ALA A 155 -1.76 -23.41 -12.64
CA ALA A 155 -0.80 -22.79 -11.74
C ALA A 155 -1.43 -22.51 -10.37
N LYS A 156 -0.69 -22.78 -9.28
CA LYS A 156 -1.04 -22.28 -7.96
C LYS A 156 -0.82 -20.75 -7.92
N LYS A 157 -1.79 -20.03 -7.40
CA LYS A 157 -1.77 -18.56 -7.40
C LYS A 157 -1.75 -18.01 -5.98
N LEU A 158 -0.91 -17.01 -5.77
CA LEU A 158 -0.86 -16.23 -4.53
C LEU A 158 -0.99 -14.73 -4.86
N GLY A 159 -2.06 -14.12 -4.42
CA GLY A 159 -2.17 -12.66 -4.38
C GLY A 159 -1.70 -12.13 -3.03
N VAL A 160 -0.88 -11.09 -2.99
CA VAL A 160 -0.45 -10.47 -1.74
C VAL A 160 -0.84 -9.00 -1.76
N THR A 161 -1.55 -8.53 -0.73
CA THR A 161 -1.99 -7.13 -0.65
C THR A 161 -2.10 -6.67 0.80
N ALA A 162 -2.02 -5.35 1.02
CA ALA A 162 -2.38 -4.78 2.31
C ALA A 162 -3.90 -4.63 2.48
N THR A 163 -4.61 -4.46 1.38
CA THR A 163 -6.01 -4.05 1.36
C THR A 163 -6.77 -4.85 0.29
N PRO A 164 -7.39 -5.98 0.63
CA PRO A 164 -8.28 -6.71 -0.28
C PRO A 164 -9.62 -5.96 -0.41
N TRP A 165 -9.56 -4.79 -1.02
CA TRP A 165 -10.67 -3.87 -1.18
C TRP A 165 -10.57 -3.10 -2.51
N ARG A 166 -11.70 -2.85 -3.14
CA ARG A 166 -11.80 -2.01 -4.34
C ARG A 166 -12.94 -1.01 -4.21
N LEU A 167 -12.77 0.13 -4.88
CA LEU A 167 -13.72 1.24 -4.83
C LEU A 167 -15.10 0.88 -5.44
N ASN A 168 -15.12 -0.03 -6.40
CA ASN A 168 -16.36 -0.54 -7.03
C ASN A 168 -16.96 -1.77 -6.32
N HIS A 169 -16.42 -2.13 -5.14
CA HIS A 169 -16.87 -3.27 -4.33
C HIS A 169 -16.93 -4.60 -5.07
N GLU A 170 -16.13 -4.79 -6.11
CA GLU A 170 -16.02 -6.09 -6.78
C GLU A 170 -15.43 -7.14 -5.85
N SER A 171 -16.05 -8.34 -5.88
CA SER A 171 -15.59 -9.48 -5.13
C SER A 171 -14.31 -10.09 -5.72
N PHE A 172 -13.34 -10.40 -4.86
CA PHE A 172 -12.14 -11.13 -5.25
C PHE A 172 -12.38 -12.65 -5.43
N LEU A 173 -13.55 -13.16 -5.05
CA LEU A 173 -13.91 -14.57 -5.20
C LEU A 173 -13.91 -15.07 -6.67
N SER A 174 -13.97 -14.15 -7.62
CA SER A 174 -13.82 -14.49 -9.06
C SER A 174 -12.41 -14.98 -9.42
N LEU A 175 -11.39 -14.61 -8.65
CA LEU A 175 -9.99 -14.95 -8.90
C LEU A 175 -9.32 -15.73 -7.77
N TYR A 176 -9.73 -15.52 -6.52
CA TYR A 176 -9.13 -16.14 -5.35
C TYR A 176 -10.18 -16.90 -4.54
N GLN A 177 -9.94 -18.18 -4.30
CA GLN A 177 -10.84 -19.07 -3.59
C GLN A 177 -10.81 -18.87 -2.08
N HIS A 178 -9.71 -18.33 -1.55
CA HIS A 178 -9.51 -18.18 -0.10
C HIS A 178 -8.71 -16.92 0.23
N LEU A 179 -9.05 -16.29 1.36
CA LEU A 179 -8.33 -15.17 1.94
C LEU A 179 -7.67 -15.60 3.26
N ILE A 180 -6.36 -15.41 3.34
CA ILE A 180 -5.59 -15.50 4.59
C ILE A 180 -5.42 -14.08 5.12
N THR A 181 -5.71 -13.85 6.41
CA THR A 181 -5.60 -12.53 7.04
C THR A 181 -4.55 -12.54 8.13
N SER A 182 -3.63 -11.58 8.08
CA SER A 182 -2.67 -11.36 9.15
C SER A 182 -3.33 -10.63 10.35
N PRO A 183 -2.62 -10.49 11.49
CA PRO A 183 -3.06 -9.61 12.56
C PRO A 183 -3.31 -8.18 12.09
N GLN A 184 -4.12 -7.42 12.84
CA GLN A 184 -4.45 -6.02 12.57
C GLN A 184 -3.23 -5.10 12.78
N ILE A 185 -3.27 -3.88 12.25
CA ILE A 185 -2.18 -2.89 12.36
C ILE A 185 -1.85 -2.60 13.83
N SER A 186 -2.86 -2.49 14.71
CA SER A 186 -2.69 -2.31 16.16
C SER A 186 -1.81 -3.39 16.80
N TRP A 187 -1.96 -4.66 16.39
CA TRP A 187 -1.10 -5.74 16.88
C TRP A 187 0.38 -5.52 16.48
N PHE A 188 0.63 -5.09 15.24
CA PHE A 188 2.00 -4.81 14.79
C PHE A 188 2.63 -3.62 15.51
N ILE A 189 1.85 -2.59 15.82
CA ILE A 189 2.28 -1.44 16.63
C ILE A 189 2.63 -1.91 18.04
N ASN A 190 1.76 -2.66 18.70
CA ASN A 190 1.99 -3.20 20.05
C ASN A 190 3.20 -4.12 20.14
N LYS A 191 3.57 -4.77 19.02
CA LYS A 191 4.80 -5.60 18.94
C LYS A 191 6.04 -4.79 18.52
N GLY A 192 5.95 -3.48 18.31
CA GLY A 192 7.04 -2.64 17.84
C GLY A 192 7.50 -2.96 16.41
N LEU A 193 6.64 -3.60 15.62
CA LEU A 193 6.92 -3.96 14.23
C LEU A 193 6.43 -2.89 13.24
N LEU A 194 5.52 -2.03 13.68
CA LEU A 194 5.13 -0.78 13.06
C LEU A 194 5.27 0.35 14.06
N SER A 195 5.51 1.56 13.57
CA SER A 195 5.60 2.78 14.37
C SER A 195 4.22 3.15 14.89
N ASP A 196 4.16 3.58 16.13
CA ASP A 196 3.00 4.25 16.68
C ASP A 196 2.76 5.60 15.99
N PHE A 197 1.58 6.19 16.15
CA PHE A 197 1.22 7.44 15.49
C PHE A 197 0.32 8.33 16.33
N ASP A 198 0.45 9.63 16.12
CA ASP A 198 -0.54 10.64 16.50
C ASP A 198 -1.34 11.03 15.27
N TYR A 199 -2.66 11.14 15.38
CA TYR A 199 -3.54 11.47 14.27
C TYR A 199 -4.25 12.81 14.52
N VAL A 200 -4.13 13.72 13.59
CA VAL A 200 -4.78 15.04 13.63
C VAL A 200 -5.66 15.20 12.41
N SER A 201 -6.94 15.47 12.58
CA SER A 201 -7.90 15.64 11.49
C SER A 201 -8.74 16.90 11.64
N ILE A 202 -9.41 17.29 10.57
CA ILE A 202 -10.38 18.40 10.58
C ILE A 202 -11.70 17.96 11.20
N LYS A 203 -12.41 18.91 11.83
CA LYS A 203 -13.73 18.65 12.41
C LYS A 203 -14.76 18.22 11.35
N PRO A 204 -15.67 17.28 11.65
CA PRO A 204 -16.70 16.80 10.71
C PRO A 204 -17.55 17.92 10.10
N ASN A 205 -17.78 18.99 10.83
CA ASN A 205 -18.60 20.14 10.42
C ASN A 205 -17.78 21.32 9.90
N SER A 206 -16.47 21.14 9.67
CA SER A 206 -15.59 22.19 9.15
C SER A 206 -15.97 22.60 7.73
N GLU A 207 -15.55 23.80 7.32
CA GLU A 207 -15.70 24.27 5.94
C GLU A 207 -15.05 23.29 4.95
N VAL A 208 -13.83 22.83 5.26
CA VAL A 208 -13.09 21.91 4.39
C VAL A 208 -13.85 20.59 4.24
N GLN A 209 -14.40 20.02 5.33
CA GLN A 209 -15.18 18.78 5.23
C GLN A 209 -16.44 18.96 4.35
N ARG A 210 -17.11 20.09 4.45
CA ARG A 210 -18.26 20.38 3.57
C ARG A 210 -17.84 20.48 2.10
N LEU A 211 -16.68 21.08 1.81
CA LEU A 211 -16.12 21.12 0.45
C LEU A 211 -15.82 19.71 -0.06
N VAL A 212 -15.21 18.84 0.76
CA VAL A 212 -14.97 17.43 0.38
C VAL A 212 -16.26 16.69 0.10
N ASN A 213 -17.26 16.83 0.98
CA ASN A 213 -18.55 16.14 0.83
C ASN A 213 -19.30 16.56 -0.45
N ASN A 214 -19.10 17.80 -0.92
CA ASN A 214 -19.73 18.35 -2.11
C ASN A 214 -18.89 18.18 -3.39
N SER A 215 -17.69 17.59 -3.31
CA SER A 215 -16.83 17.39 -4.48
C SER A 215 -17.42 16.35 -5.44
N GLU A 216 -17.25 16.61 -6.73
CA GLU A 216 -17.71 15.72 -7.79
C GLU A 216 -17.00 14.38 -7.77
N VAL A 217 -17.75 13.32 -8.07
CA VAL A 217 -17.24 11.96 -8.19
C VAL A 217 -17.02 11.64 -9.67
N ALA A 218 -15.80 11.21 -10.00
CA ALA A 218 -15.45 10.78 -11.34
C ALA A 218 -16.04 9.40 -11.68
N SER A 219 -16.02 9.00 -12.95
CA SER A 219 -16.45 7.67 -13.42
C SER A 219 -15.68 6.50 -12.76
N THR A 220 -14.51 6.76 -12.23
CA THR A 220 -13.72 5.79 -11.47
C THR A 220 -14.28 5.48 -10.07
N GLY A 221 -15.28 6.26 -9.61
CA GLY A 221 -15.85 6.19 -8.26
C GLY A 221 -15.11 7.02 -7.21
N ASP A 222 -13.89 7.51 -7.48
CA ASP A 222 -13.16 8.46 -6.63
C ASP A 222 -13.52 9.90 -7.00
N PHE A 223 -13.08 10.87 -6.21
CA PHE A 223 -13.30 12.30 -6.51
C PHE A 223 -12.62 12.74 -7.81
N SER A 224 -13.24 13.69 -8.52
CA SER A 224 -12.69 14.31 -9.72
C SER A 224 -11.46 15.17 -9.38
N ASN A 225 -10.28 14.83 -9.93
CA ASN A 225 -9.07 15.60 -9.70
C ASN A 225 -9.20 17.07 -10.17
N THR A 226 -9.99 17.32 -11.22
CA THR A 226 -10.22 18.68 -11.73
C THR A 226 -11.04 19.49 -10.73
N ASP A 227 -12.13 18.93 -10.22
CA ASP A 227 -12.96 19.59 -9.21
C ASP A 227 -12.21 19.81 -7.91
N LEU A 228 -11.47 18.80 -7.43
CA LEU A 228 -10.61 18.92 -6.26
C LEU A 228 -9.58 20.03 -6.42
N ASP A 229 -8.92 20.13 -7.58
CA ASP A 229 -7.92 21.16 -7.81
C ASP A 229 -8.52 22.58 -7.81
N ASN A 230 -9.68 22.75 -8.45
CA ASN A 230 -10.40 24.01 -8.44
C ASN A 230 -10.85 24.43 -7.02
N THR A 231 -11.15 23.47 -6.18
CA THR A 231 -11.66 23.70 -4.83
C THR A 231 -10.54 23.86 -3.81
N PHE A 232 -9.58 22.94 -3.78
CA PHE A 232 -8.57 22.84 -2.71
C PHE A 232 -7.23 23.50 -3.04
N ASN A 233 -6.93 23.78 -4.31
CA ASN A 233 -5.69 24.47 -4.70
C ASN A 233 -5.78 25.99 -4.56
N LYS A 234 -6.71 26.51 -3.76
CA LYS A 234 -6.83 27.93 -3.43
C LYS A 234 -5.79 28.30 -2.36
N GLN A 235 -5.21 29.50 -2.47
CA GLN A 235 -4.16 29.97 -1.56
C GLN A 235 -4.57 29.81 -0.08
N ARG A 236 -5.81 30.18 0.28
CA ARG A 236 -6.33 30.08 1.65
C ARG A 236 -6.31 28.63 2.19
N ILE A 237 -6.64 27.65 1.35
CA ILE A 237 -6.65 26.24 1.77
C ILE A 237 -5.22 25.70 1.87
N ARG A 238 -4.34 26.05 0.92
CA ARG A 238 -2.93 25.65 1.01
C ARG A 238 -2.24 26.27 2.24
N ALA A 239 -2.58 27.51 2.61
CA ALA A 239 -2.08 28.11 3.84
C ALA A 239 -2.43 27.28 5.07
N LYS A 240 -3.68 26.79 5.19
CA LYS A 240 -4.09 25.88 6.28
C LYS A 240 -3.31 24.56 6.27
N VAL A 241 -2.94 24.04 5.10
CA VAL A 241 -2.10 22.85 4.99
C VAL A 241 -0.72 23.13 5.59
N TYR A 242 -0.11 24.27 5.28
CA TYR A 242 1.17 24.66 5.85
C TYR A 242 1.09 24.94 7.35
N GLU A 243 0.08 25.68 7.80
CA GLU A 243 -0.14 25.98 9.22
C GLU A 243 -0.24 24.71 10.09
N SER A 244 -0.93 23.68 9.59
CA SER A 244 -1.02 22.39 10.29
C SER A 244 0.33 21.66 10.37
N TYR A 245 1.14 21.72 9.31
CA TYR A 245 2.53 21.23 9.37
C TYR A 245 3.35 21.99 10.40
N GLU A 246 3.31 23.33 10.36
CA GLU A 246 4.06 24.16 11.30
C GLU A 246 3.70 23.88 12.76
N LYS A 247 2.41 23.64 13.03
CA LYS A 247 1.92 23.33 14.37
C LYS A 247 2.28 21.93 14.85
N PHE A 248 2.15 20.90 14.00
CA PHE A 248 2.19 19.51 14.44
C PHE A 248 3.43 18.71 14.00
N ALA A 249 4.08 19.12 12.91
CA ALA A 249 5.19 18.38 12.31
C ALA A 249 6.41 19.23 11.96
N LYS A 250 6.53 20.45 12.49
CA LYS A 250 7.65 21.36 12.21
C LYS A 250 9.01 20.67 12.41
N GLY A 251 9.88 20.78 11.40
CA GLY A 251 11.22 20.19 11.42
C GLY A 251 11.29 18.68 11.19
N ARG A 252 10.16 17.98 11.13
CA ARG A 252 10.10 16.54 10.81
C ARG A 252 10.26 16.31 9.32
N GLN A 253 10.76 15.13 8.97
CA GLN A 253 10.85 14.67 7.58
C GLN A 253 9.60 13.90 7.20
N GLY A 254 8.97 14.21 6.06
CA GLY A 254 7.74 13.52 5.69
C GLY A 254 7.25 13.74 4.27
N ILE A 255 6.06 13.20 4.02
CA ILE A 255 5.44 13.17 2.70
C ILE A 255 4.08 13.87 2.76
N ILE A 256 3.82 14.75 1.79
CA ILE A 256 2.53 15.36 1.54
C ILE A 256 1.92 14.70 0.31
N TYR A 257 0.69 14.21 0.40
CA TYR A 257 -0.05 13.67 -0.73
C TYR A 257 -0.94 14.74 -1.34
N ALA A 258 -0.58 15.20 -2.54
CA ALA A 258 -1.26 16.25 -3.27
C ALA A 258 -2.26 15.71 -4.30
N ILE A 259 -3.20 16.55 -4.75
CA ILE A 259 -4.27 16.20 -5.68
C ILE A 259 -3.72 15.91 -7.08
N ASN A 260 -2.88 16.84 -7.58
CA ASN A 260 -2.28 16.80 -8.90
C ASN A 260 -0.94 17.55 -8.92
N LYS A 261 -0.27 17.57 -10.07
CA LYS A 261 1.04 18.21 -10.26
C LYS A 261 1.03 19.69 -9.90
N ARG A 262 -0.02 20.45 -10.30
CA ARG A 262 -0.17 21.87 -9.99
C ARG A 262 -0.30 22.10 -8.50
N HIS A 263 -1.12 21.32 -7.81
CA HIS A 263 -1.26 21.40 -6.36
C HIS A 263 0.05 21.05 -5.65
N ALA A 264 0.76 20.02 -6.12
CA ALA A 264 2.05 19.64 -5.55
C ALA A 264 3.12 20.71 -5.70
N ALA A 265 3.22 21.31 -6.88
CA ALA A 265 4.15 22.43 -7.13
C ALA A 265 3.86 23.63 -6.23
N ASN A 266 2.58 24.03 -6.13
CA ASN A 266 2.16 25.14 -5.30
C ASN A 266 2.39 24.90 -3.79
N LEU A 267 2.21 23.66 -3.33
CA LEU A 267 2.53 23.30 -1.93
C LEU A 267 4.05 23.31 -1.69
N ALA A 268 4.85 22.73 -2.58
CA ALA A 268 6.30 22.74 -2.45
C ALA A 268 6.85 24.17 -2.42
N GLU A 269 6.37 25.04 -3.30
CA GLU A 269 6.72 26.46 -3.33
C GLU A 269 6.33 27.17 -2.01
N LEU A 270 5.13 26.92 -1.50
CA LEU A 270 4.67 27.49 -0.23
C LEU A 270 5.58 27.09 0.92
N TYR A 271 5.93 25.80 1.04
CA TYR A 271 6.82 25.30 2.09
C TYR A 271 8.23 25.89 1.95
N SER A 272 8.75 25.95 0.71
CA SER A 272 10.07 26.53 0.43
C SER A 272 10.12 28.02 0.75
N SER A 273 9.04 28.78 0.48
CA SER A 273 8.96 30.22 0.83
C SER A 273 8.99 30.47 2.35
N HIS A 274 8.70 29.46 3.16
CA HIS A 274 8.82 29.49 4.61
C HIS A 274 10.11 28.83 5.14
N GLY A 275 11.08 28.54 4.25
CA GLY A 275 12.38 27.98 4.64
C GLY A 275 12.39 26.47 4.90
N VAL A 276 11.40 25.73 4.42
CA VAL A 276 11.37 24.27 4.49
C VAL A 276 11.86 23.69 3.16
N ASP A 277 12.91 22.84 3.18
CA ASP A 277 13.40 22.15 1.99
C ASP A 277 12.33 21.16 1.46
N ALA A 278 11.47 21.65 0.59
CA ALA A 278 10.34 20.91 0.02
C ALA A 278 10.43 20.83 -1.50
N VAL A 279 10.15 19.63 -2.04
CA VAL A 279 10.19 19.38 -3.48
C VAL A 279 8.96 18.58 -3.91
N ALA A 280 8.36 19.01 -5.03
CA ALA A 280 7.30 18.24 -5.69
C ALA A 280 7.90 17.13 -6.57
N ILE A 281 7.24 15.97 -6.57
CA ILE A 281 7.65 14.83 -7.38
C ILE A 281 6.39 14.13 -7.96
N ASP A 282 6.44 13.84 -9.26
CA ASP A 282 5.33 13.27 -10.02
C ASP A 282 5.81 12.32 -11.13
N CYS A 283 4.88 11.78 -11.93
CA CYS A 283 5.19 10.83 -13.00
C CYS A 283 6.04 11.42 -14.14
N ASP A 284 6.02 12.74 -14.35
CA ASP A 284 6.80 13.42 -15.38
C ASP A 284 8.22 13.75 -14.92
N THR A 285 8.50 13.65 -13.62
CA THR A 285 9.86 13.83 -13.09
C THR A 285 10.79 12.81 -13.73
N PRO A 286 11.83 13.22 -14.46
CA PRO A 286 12.77 12.30 -15.14
C PRO A 286 13.36 11.30 -14.16
N LYS A 287 13.59 10.06 -14.63
CA LYS A 287 14.01 8.95 -13.75
C LYS A 287 15.29 9.26 -12.97
N GLU A 288 16.26 9.91 -13.59
CA GLU A 288 17.53 10.30 -12.96
C GLU A 288 17.30 11.35 -11.87
N VAL A 289 16.57 12.43 -12.21
CA VAL A 289 16.21 13.49 -11.26
C VAL A 289 15.42 12.90 -10.07
N ARG A 290 14.46 11.98 -10.36
CA ARG A 290 13.69 11.30 -9.32
C ARG A 290 14.58 10.50 -8.38
N HIS A 291 15.57 9.80 -8.93
CA HIS A 291 16.54 9.04 -8.13
C HIS A 291 17.32 9.96 -7.19
N ASP A 292 17.81 11.10 -7.70
CA ASP A 292 18.60 12.06 -6.92
C ASP A 292 17.76 12.74 -5.83
N LEU A 293 16.51 13.11 -6.14
CA LEU A 293 15.58 13.68 -5.15
C LEU A 293 15.27 12.67 -4.03
N ILE A 294 15.02 11.41 -4.38
CA ILE A 294 14.79 10.33 -3.40
C ILE A 294 16.03 10.09 -2.55
N SER A 295 17.23 10.09 -3.15
CA SER A 295 18.48 9.96 -2.40
C SER A 295 18.68 11.13 -1.43
N SER A 296 18.49 12.35 -1.90
CA SER A 296 18.58 13.58 -1.08
C SER A 296 17.55 13.58 0.06
N PHE A 297 16.36 13.05 -0.19
CA PHE A 297 15.35 12.87 0.86
C PHE A 297 15.79 11.81 1.87
N LYS A 298 16.25 10.64 1.44
CA LYS A 298 16.74 9.58 2.35
C LYS A 298 17.90 10.05 3.23
N GLU A 299 18.75 10.92 2.71
CA GLU A 299 19.87 11.54 3.43
C GLU A 299 19.44 12.71 4.33
N GLY A 300 18.17 13.10 4.31
CA GLY A 300 17.62 14.17 5.14
C GLY A 300 17.91 15.59 4.65
N ARG A 301 18.50 15.77 3.46
CA ARG A 301 18.72 17.08 2.82
C ARG A 301 17.40 17.70 2.38
N ILE A 302 16.50 16.93 1.82
CA ILE A 302 15.11 17.32 1.57
C ILE A 302 14.28 16.90 2.78
N LYS A 303 13.49 17.81 3.32
CA LYS A 303 12.62 17.57 4.49
C LYS A 303 11.23 17.12 4.11
N VAL A 304 10.70 17.66 3.02
CA VAL A 304 9.32 17.40 2.60
C VAL A 304 9.27 16.98 1.13
N LEU A 305 8.73 15.81 0.86
CA LEU A 305 8.36 15.41 -0.49
C LEU A 305 6.85 15.62 -0.69
N VAL A 306 6.50 16.45 -1.67
CA VAL A 306 5.11 16.63 -2.09
C VAL A 306 4.85 15.71 -3.28
N ASN A 307 4.05 14.69 -3.08
CA ASN A 307 3.88 13.56 -3.98
C ASN A 307 2.53 13.56 -4.69
N VAL A 308 2.56 13.18 -5.97
CA VAL A 308 1.36 12.84 -6.76
C VAL A 308 1.51 11.42 -7.29
N ASP A 309 0.76 10.49 -6.70
CA ASP A 309 0.58 9.09 -7.13
C ASP A 309 1.84 8.20 -7.30
N ILE A 310 3.07 8.72 -7.01
CA ILE A 310 4.31 7.93 -7.18
C ILE A 310 4.63 7.09 -5.95
N PHE A 311 4.48 7.65 -4.74
CA PHE A 311 4.90 6.99 -3.49
C PHE A 311 3.77 6.22 -2.79
N THR A 312 2.70 5.94 -3.48
CA THR A 312 1.64 5.06 -2.97
C THR A 312 2.15 3.64 -2.83
N GLU A 313 3.03 3.19 -3.74
CA GLU A 313 3.58 1.83 -3.78
C GLU A 313 5.07 1.86 -4.10
N GLY A 314 5.82 0.86 -3.61
CA GLY A 314 7.23 0.69 -3.94
C GLY A 314 8.22 1.69 -3.32
N PHE A 315 7.78 2.73 -2.63
CA PHE A 315 8.67 3.68 -1.97
C PHE A 315 9.06 3.19 -0.58
N ASP A 316 10.37 3.07 -0.32
CA ASP A 316 10.92 2.67 0.98
C ASP A 316 11.81 3.75 1.57
N CYS A 317 11.27 4.43 2.59
CA CYS A 317 12.00 5.41 3.39
C CYS A 317 11.49 5.37 4.83
N PRO A 318 12.14 4.59 5.72
CA PRO A 318 11.70 4.43 7.11
C PRO A 318 11.79 5.71 7.95
N SER A 319 12.64 6.68 7.55
CA SER A 319 12.83 7.96 8.24
C SER A 319 11.63 8.92 8.14
N VAL A 320 10.62 8.59 7.33
CA VAL A 320 9.38 9.38 7.24
C VAL A 320 8.71 9.40 8.62
N SER A 321 8.65 10.59 9.22
CA SER A 321 8.14 10.82 10.58
C SER A 321 6.85 11.63 10.60
N PHE A 322 6.40 12.16 9.44
CA PHE A 322 5.03 12.64 9.27
C PHE A 322 4.46 12.28 7.89
N ILE A 323 3.15 12.13 7.85
CA ILE A 323 2.34 11.99 6.63
C ILE A 323 1.29 13.09 6.65
N GLN A 324 1.16 13.81 5.55
CA GLN A 324 0.14 14.83 5.41
C GLN A 324 -0.77 14.55 4.23
N LEU A 325 -2.05 14.41 4.52
CA LEU A 325 -3.09 14.07 3.56
C LEU A 325 -3.76 15.35 3.09
N ALA A 326 -3.38 15.82 1.90
CA ALA A 326 -3.93 17.03 1.27
C ALA A 326 -4.78 16.71 0.02
N ARG A 327 -5.06 15.42 -0.23
CA ARG A 327 -5.92 14.92 -1.31
C ARG A 327 -7.08 14.13 -0.75
N PRO A 328 -8.33 14.59 -0.91
CA PRO A 328 -9.50 13.77 -0.65
C PRO A 328 -9.52 12.51 -1.53
N THR A 329 -9.97 11.39 -0.98
CA THR A 329 -10.20 10.15 -1.72
C THR A 329 -11.32 9.33 -1.08
N LYS A 330 -12.02 8.55 -1.89
CA LYS A 330 -12.96 7.51 -1.45
C LYS A 330 -12.30 6.13 -1.40
N SER A 331 -11.01 6.03 -1.73
CA SER A 331 -10.28 4.76 -1.74
C SER A 331 -9.64 4.47 -0.39
N LEU A 332 -10.20 3.51 0.33
CA LEU A 332 -9.60 2.96 1.56
C LEU A 332 -8.20 2.40 1.29
N ALA A 333 -8.00 1.74 0.14
CA ALA A 333 -6.69 1.20 -0.22
C ALA A 333 -5.64 2.29 -0.34
N LEU A 334 -5.98 3.40 -1.05
CA LEU A 334 -5.09 4.54 -1.18
C LEU A 334 -4.75 5.17 0.19
N TYR A 335 -5.77 5.39 1.04
CA TYR A 335 -5.59 5.92 2.38
C TYR A 335 -4.62 5.06 3.21
N ILE A 336 -4.86 3.75 3.31
CA ILE A 336 -4.01 2.83 4.09
C ILE A 336 -2.59 2.74 3.52
N GLN A 337 -2.42 2.79 2.20
CA GLN A 337 -1.10 2.80 1.58
C GLN A 337 -0.32 4.09 1.88
N GLN A 338 -0.99 5.24 1.81
CA GLN A 338 -0.38 6.54 2.11
C GLN A 338 0.10 6.61 3.55
N VAL A 339 -0.77 6.32 4.52
CA VAL A 339 -0.41 6.35 5.95
C VAL A 339 0.61 5.27 6.30
N GLY A 340 0.52 4.11 5.68
CA GLY A 340 1.44 3.00 5.87
C GLY A 340 2.91 3.33 5.55
N ARG A 341 3.17 4.38 4.74
CA ARG A 341 4.54 4.86 4.50
C ARG A 341 5.16 5.47 5.75
N GLY A 342 4.35 6.11 6.59
CA GLY A 342 4.79 6.65 7.87
C GLY A 342 4.93 5.60 8.96
N LEU A 343 4.22 4.49 8.91
CA LEU A 343 4.20 3.51 10.00
C LEU A 343 5.43 2.57 10.04
N ARG A 344 6.48 2.83 9.27
CA ARG A 344 7.70 2.04 9.33
C ARG A 344 8.53 2.40 10.54
N VAL A 345 9.13 1.39 11.16
CA VAL A 345 10.03 1.55 12.32
C VAL A 345 11.44 1.84 11.84
N VAL A 346 12.06 2.82 12.47
CA VAL A 346 13.50 3.09 12.36
C VAL A 346 14.01 3.58 13.72
N GLU A 347 15.25 3.30 14.01
CA GLU A 347 15.91 3.75 15.23
C GLU A 347 15.85 5.28 15.38
N GLY A 348 15.51 5.76 16.57
CA GLY A 348 15.35 7.19 16.87
C GLY A 348 14.01 7.81 16.47
N LYS A 349 13.12 7.06 15.86
CA LYS A 349 11.76 7.52 15.55
C LYS A 349 10.79 7.07 16.65
N GLU A 350 10.26 8.03 17.39
CA GLU A 350 9.29 7.75 18.46
C GLU A 350 7.90 7.40 17.89
N LYS A 351 7.31 8.34 17.13
CA LYS A 351 5.96 8.23 16.55
C LYS A 351 5.90 8.90 15.18
N THR A 352 4.90 8.50 14.40
CA THR A 352 4.54 9.19 13.16
C THR A 352 3.42 10.18 13.42
N ILE A 353 3.53 11.40 12.89
CA ILE A 353 2.42 12.35 12.90
C ILE A 353 1.64 12.21 11.59
N ILE A 354 0.36 11.91 11.68
CA ILE A 354 -0.55 11.88 10.53
C ILE A 354 -1.42 13.13 10.59
N ILE A 355 -1.29 13.99 9.58
CA ILE A 355 -2.06 15.24 9.47
C ILE A 355 -3.07 15.06 8.34
N ASP A 356 -4.33 14.96 8.69
CA ASP A 356 -5.44 14.78 7.75
C ASP A 356 -6.13 16.12 7.49
N ASN A 357 -5.66 16.82 6.46
CA ASN A 357 -6.20 18.12 6.08
C ASN A 357 -7.54 18.06 5.33
N VAL A 358 -8.03 16.85 5.03
CA VAL A 358 -9.19 16.64 4.16
C VAL A 358 -10.26 15.74 4.78
N GLY A 359 -10.07 15.33 6.05
CA GLY A 359 -11.07 14.60 6.81
C GLY A 359 -11.29 13.16 6.38
N LEU A 360 -10.24 12.46 5.95
CA LEU A 360 -10.30 11.03 5.61
C LEU A 360 -10.67 10.17 6.82
N TYR A 361 -10.34 10.63 8.03
CA TYR A 361 -10.81 10.01 9.26
C TYR A 361 -12.33 9.84 9.31
N ASN A 362 -13.09 10.84 8.84
CA ASN A 362 -14.55 10.81 8.85
C ASN A 362 -15.14 9.78 7.87
N TYR A 363 -14.33 9.30 6.90
CA TYR A 363 -14.71 8.23 5.96
C TYR A 363 -14.20 6.87 6.38
N PHE A 364 -12.98 6.80 6.91
CA PHE A 364 -12.26 5.53 7.07
C PHE A 364 -11.87 5.21 8.52
N GLY A 365 -12.05 6.14 9.47
CA GLY A 365 -11.52 5.99 10.83
C GLY A 365 -9.99 5.99 10.87
N LEU A 366 -9.43 5.55 11.99
CA LEU A 366 -7.98 5.44 12.16
C LEU A 366 -7.35 4.37 11.27
N PRO A 367 -6.07 4.50 10.91
CA PRO A 367 -5.35 3.50 10.12
C PRO A 367 -5.38 2.10 10.73
N ASP A 368 -5.35 2.01 12.04
CA ASP A 368 -5.33 0.76 12.82
C ASP A 368 -6.71 0.27 13.27
N ALA A 369 -7.78 0.92 12.81
CA ALA A 369 -9.15 0.45 13.05
C ALA A 369 -9.32 -1.02 12.61
N ASN A 370 -10.07 -1.78 13.38
CA ASN A 370 -10.37 -3.16 13.04
C ASN A 370 -11.20 -3.22 11.75
N ARG A 371 -10.67 -3.92 10.76
CA ARG A 371 -11.29 -4.04 9.45
C ARG A 371 -11.65 -5.49 9.17
N MET A 372 -12.89 -5.70 8.73
CA MET A 372 -13.38 -7.04 8.36
C MET A 372 -12.94 -7.38 6.93
N TRP A 373 -11.63 -7.68 6.73
CA TRP A 373 -11.07 -7.93 5.40
C TRP A 373 -11.77 -9.04 4.64
N MET A 374 -12.26 -10.08 5.31
CA MET A 374 -13.04 -11.14 4.67
C MET A 374 -14.35 -10.60 4.08
N TYR A 375 -14.96 -9.61 4.70
CA TYR A 375 -16.17 -8.96 4.20
C TYR A 375 -15.90 -8.19 2.92
N HIS A 376 -14.83 -7.38 2.91
CA HIS A 376 -14.38 -6.64 1.74
C HIS A 376 -13.93 -7.56 0.59
N PHE A 377 -13.21 -8.63 0.92
CA PHE A 377 -12.78 -9.63 -0.06
C PHE A 377 -13.98 -10.26 -0.81
N LYS A 378 -15.12 -10.44 -0.14
CA LYS A 378 -16.37 -10.93 -0.73
C LYS A 378 -17.14 -9.88 -1.52
N GLY A 379 -16.67 -8.65 -1.59
CA GLY A 379 -17.32 -7.58 -2.33
C GLY A 379 -18.54 -6.98 -1.63
N HIS A 380 -18.65 -7.12 -0.32
CA HIS A 380 -19.72 -6.47 0.41
C HIS A 380 -19.41 -4.97 0.56
N GLU A 381 -20.43 -4.14 0.39
CA GLU A 381 -20.33 -2.72 0.70
C GLU A 381 -20.01 -2.54 2.18
N ASP A 382 -19.14 -1.58 2.48
CA ASP A 382 -18.83 -1.24 3.86
C ASP A 382 -20.05 -0.60 4.51
N VAL A 383 -20.65 -1.29 5.46
CA VAL A 383 -21.81 -0.78 6.22
C VAL A 383 -21.43 0.45 7.05
N VAL A 384 -20.13 0.64 7.33
CA VAL A 384 -19.58 1.81 8.02
C VAL A 384 -19.89 3.12 7.27
N HIS A 385 -19.98 3.10 5.94
CA HIS A 385 -20.31 4.28 5.15
C HIS A 385 -21.80 4.67 5.16
N LYS A 386 -22.72 3.75 5.49
CA LYS A 386 -24.17 4.03 5.46
C LYS A 386 -24.75 4.40 6.83
N ASP A 387 -24.11 4.01 7.93
CA ASP A 387 -24.63 4.29 9.28
C ASP A 387 -23.49 4.34 10.31
N ASN A 388 -22.73 5.44 10.30
CA ASN A 388 -21.66 5.68 11.27
C ASN A 388 -22.14 5.66 12.74
N SER A 389 -23.45 5.91 12.99
CA SER A 389 -24.00 5.95 14.33
C SER A 389 -24.26 4.55 14.92
N ARG A 390 -24.56 3.54 14.11
CA ARG A 390 -24.93 2.21 14.60
C ARG A 390 -23.75 1.25 14.80
N LEU A 391 -22.73 1.32 13.96
CA LEU A 391 -21.53 0.47 14.11
C LEU A 391 -20.66 0.93 15.28
N PHE A 392 -20.55 2.23 15.51
CA PHE A 392 -19.86 2.76 16.67
C PHE A 392 -20.63 2.52 17.99
N SER A 393 -21.97 2.47 17.97
CA SER A 393 -22.75 2.26 19.19
C SER A 393 -22.84 0.80 19.65
N ASN A 394 -22.65 -0.17 18.75
CA ASN A 394 -22.75 -1.59 19.09
C ASN A 394 -21.39 -2.29 19.30
N GLU A 395 -20.27 -1.67 18.92
CA GLU A 395 -18.92 -2.17 19.11
C GLU A 395 -18.05 -1.26 19.99
N CYS A 396 -18.64 -0.29 20.67
CA CYS A 396 -17.93 0.62 21.58
C CYS A 396 -17.14 -0.08 22.70
N GLU A 397 -17.42 -1.33 23.03
CA GLU A 397 -16.60 -2.10 23.99
C GLU A 397 -15.22 -2.48 23.41
N PHE A 398 -15.06 -2.54 22.08
CA PHE A 398 -13.77 -2.84 21.43
C PHE A 398 -12.97 -1.61 21.01
N VAL A 399 -13.61 -0.45 20.92
CA VAL A 399 -12.94 0.83 20.57
C VAL A 399 -12.43 1.55 21.83
N ALA A 400 -12.76 1.08 23.03
CA ALA A 400 -12.36 1.65 24.31
C ALA A 400 -10.84 1.58 24.60
N GLU A 401 -10.05 0.94 23.75
CA GLU A 401 -8.58 0.92 23.83
C GLU A 401 -7.89 1.80 22.78
N VAL A 402 -8.59 2.72 22.15
CA VAL A 402 -7.92 3.73 21.32
C VAL A 402 -7.21 4.68 22.28
N ASP A 403 -5.89 4.59 22.30
CA ASP A 403 -5.03 5.48 23.08
C ASP A 403 -5.38 6.95 22.73
N GLU A 404 -6.01 7.65 23.64
CA GLU A 404 -6.40 9.07 23.46
C GLU A 404 -5.21 9.96 23.10
N SER A 405 -3.97 9.52 23.37
CA SER A 405 -2.75 10.20 22.98
C SER A 405 -2.55 10.29 21.44
N ARG A 406 -3.27 9.49 20.66
CA ARG A 406 -3.23 9.52 19.19
C ARG A 406 -4.02 10.68 18.59
N PHE A 407 -4.83 11.34 19.40
CA PHE A 407 -5.64 12.49 18.99
C PHE A 407 -5.14 13.76 19.67
N ARG A 408 -5.14 14.85 18.94
CA ARG A 408 -4.82 16.19 19.47
C ARG A 408 -5.87 17.18 19.04
N GLU A 409 -6.37 17.94 19.97
CA GLU A 409 -7.27 19.06 19.70
C GLU A 409 -6.51 20.27 19.21
N ASN A 410 -7.09 20.94 18.25
CA ASN A 410 -6.68 22.27 17.85
C ASN A 410 -7.70 23.28 18.34
N ASP A 411 -7.29 24.17 19.25
CA ASP A 411 -8.15 25.20 19.86
C ASP A 411 -8.72 26.18 18.83
N ASP A 412 -8.12 26.27 17.62
CA ASP A 412 -8.58 27.14 16.55
C ASP A 412 -9.71 26.53 15.68
N SER A 413 -10.69 25.89 16.31
CA SER A 413 -12.02 25.58 15.77
C SER A 413 -12.14 24.73 14.49
N SER A 414 -11.11 24.50 13.68
CA SER A 414 -11.19 23.74 12.43
C SER A 414 -10.62 22.31 12.48
N TRP A 415 -9.87 21.98 13.55
CA TRP A 415 -9.26 20.67 13.75
C TRP A 415 -9.84 19.99 14.98
N CYS A 416 -9.99 18.70 14.95
CA CYS A 416 -10.32 17.94 16.17
C CYS A 416 -9.32 16.81 16.40
N SER A 417 -9.01 16.55 17.64
CA SER A 417 -8.63 15.24 18.11
C SER A 417 -9.92 14.42 18.23
N GLY A 418 -9.97 13.28 17.60
CA GLY A 418 -11.16 12.48 17.70
C GLY A 418 -11.25 11.84 19.08
N ASN A 419 -12.10 12.34 19.97
CA ASN A 419 -12.68 11.46 20.95
C ASN A 419 -13.74 10.63 20.25
N ILE A 420 -13.48 9.36 20.11
CA ILE A 420 -14.47 8.41 19.68
C ILE A 420 -15.24 8.04 20.96
N CYS A 421 -16.42 8.58 21.09
CA CYS A 421 -17.45 7.96 21.94
C CYS A 421 -18.21 6.96 21.12
#